data_95b43c43598ab8f2eb52c6d37701577d
#
_entry.id   95b43c43598ab8f2eb52c6d37701577d
#
_cell.length_a   1.000
_cell.length_b   1.000
_cell.length_c   1.000
_cell.angle_alpha   90.00
_cell.angle_beta   90.00
_cell.angle_gamma   90.00
#
_symmetry.space_group_name_H-M   'P 1'
#
loop_
_entity.id
_entity.type
_entity.pdbx_description
1 polymer ?
#
loop_
_entity_poly.entity_id
_entity_poly.type
_entity_poly.pdbx_seq_one_letter_code
_entity_poly.pdbx_strand_id
1 'polypeptide(L)'
;MARENKEITMEIQEGFDFIIEESGNSSLNLRKIGWNGREPKLDLRKWSYQDGQERAMKGVTMSDEGADELTGVLVEQGYGNTKRIAKALSMRDGYDYIMKHIDEPDEDSNDDESEEYYDPSELLGAICEE
;
A
#
# COMPACT_ATOMS: atom_id res chain seq x y z
N MET A 1 1.89 6.51 -39.33
CA MET A 1 1.25 7.30 -38.72
C MET A 1 1.77 7.62 -37.44
N ALA A 2 1.70 8.67 -37.05
CA ALA A 2 2.28 9.03 -35.88
C ALA A 2 1.42 8.66 -34.80
N ARG A 3 1.99 8.17 -33.79
CA ARG A 3 1.30 7.89 -32.70
C ARG A 3 1.01 9.14 -32.01
N GLU A 4 -0.14 9.31 -31.53
CA GLU A 4 -0.40 10.41 -30.81
C GLU A 4 0.28 10.46 -29.57
N ASN A 5 0.88 11.49 -29.18
CA ASN A 5 1.56 11.58 -27.95
C ASN A 5 0.62 12.01 -26.95
N LYS A 6 -0.05 11.12 -26.29
CA LYS A 6 -0.90 11.48 -25.27
C LYS A 6 -0.12 11.95 -24.12
N GLU A 7 -0.37 13.13 -23.65
CA GLU A 7 0.31 13.59 -22.49
C GLU A 7 -0.21 12.87 -21.29
N ILE A 8 0.64 12.39 -20.47
CA ILE A 8 0.26 11.76 -19.24
C ILE A 8 0.11 12.83 -18.21
N THR A 9 -1.08 12.98 -17.65
CA THR A 9 -1.29 13.99 -16.64
C THR A 9 -1.33 13.34 -15.28
N MET A 10 -0.98 14.09 -14.27
CA MET A 10 -0.85 13.58 -12.93
C MET A 10 -1.33 14.63 -11.97
N GLU A 11 -2.18 14.23 -11.03
CA GLU A 11 -2.65 15.16 -10.05
C GLU A 11 -2.25 14.63 -8.70
N ILE A 12 -1.42 15.31 -7.96
CA ILE A 12 -0.96 14.87 -6.68
C ILE A 12 -1.84 15.49 -5.62
N GLN A 13 -2.42 14.65 -4.76
CA GLN A 13 -3.31 15.14 -3.75
C GLN A 13 -2.54 15.88 -2.68
N GLU A 14 -3.00 17.09 -2.35
CA GLU A 14 -2.30 17.85 -1.35
C GLU A 14 -2.46 17.25 0.01
N GLY A 15 -1.47 17.36 0.83
CA GLY A 15 -1.57 16.87 2.18
C GLY A 15 -1.25 15.41 2.38
N PHE A 16 -0.93 14.69 1.31
CA PHE A 16 -0.58 13.29 1.44
C PHE A 16 0.73 13.06 0.71
N ASP A 17 1.83 13.25 1.43
CA ASP A 17 3.16 13.13 0.83
C ASP A 17 4.12 12.74 1.93
N PHE A 18 4.56 11.50 1.90
CA PHE A 18 5.44 10.99 2.93
C PHE A 18 6.71 10.44 2.30
N ILE A 19 7.84 10.92 2.78
CA ILE A 19 9.12 10.46 2.27
C ILE A 19 9.48 9.19 2.99
N ILE A 20 9.68 8.14 2.24
CA ILE A 20 10.04 6.85 2.80
C ILE A 20 11.55 6.68 2.83
N GLU A 21 12.22 7.11 1.76
CA GLU A 21 13.67 7.03 1.68
C GLU A 21 14.18 8.18 0.88
N GLU A 22 15.39 8.60 1.17
CA GLU A 22 16.02 9.64 0.41
C GLU A 22 17.40 9.20 0.01
N SER A 23 17.82 9.55 -1.18
CA SER A 23 19.13 9.17 -1.62
C SER A 23 19.59 10.17 -2.66
N GLY A 24 20.51 11.04 -2.31
CA GLY A 24 21.04 12.01 -3.26
C GLY A 24 19.94 12.91 -3.77
N ASN A 25 19.78 12.93 -5.07
CA ASN A 25 18.76 13.75 -5.67
C ASN A 25 17.45 13.06 -5.83
N SER A 26 17.25 11.93 -5.22
CA SER A 26 16.01 11.21 -5.41
C SER A 26 15.41 10.83 -4.07
N SER A 27 14.13 10.53 -4.08
CA SER A 27 13.45 10.09 -2.88
C SER A 27 12.37 9.11 -3.27
N LEU A 28 11.99 8.27 -2.33
CA LEU A 28 10.89 7.35 -2.51
C LEU A 28 9.76 7.91 -1.68
N ASN A 29 8.69 8.31 -2.32
CA ASN A 29 7.59 8.95 -1.62
C ASN A 29 6.31 8.16 -1.75
N LEU A 30 5.51 8.24 -0.70
CA LEU A 30 4.17 7.68 -0.75
C LEU A 30 3.23 8.86 -0.90
N ARG A 31 2.51 8.88 -1.99
CA ARG A 31 1.60 9.97 -2.29
C ARG A 31 0.28 9.40 -2.77
N LYS A 32 -0.69 10.24 -2.97
CA LYS A 32 -1.91 9.82 -3.63
C LYS A 32 -1.95 10.59 -4.94
N ILE A 33 -1.98 9.87 -6.03
CA ILE A 33 -1.87 10.47 -7.35
C ILE A 33 -3.00 9.99 -8.23
N GLY A 34 -3.67 10.95 -8.88
CA GLY A 34 -4.66 10.63 -9.88
C GLY A 34 -4.01 10.75 -11.24
N TRP A 35 -3.92 9.64 -11.94
CA TRP A 35 -3.30 9.64 -13.25
C TRP A 35 -4.35 9.80 -14.31
N ASN A 36 -4.08 10.68 -15.24
CA ASN A 36 -4.94 10.87 -16.41
C ASN A 36 -6.39 11.15 -16.01
N GLY A 37 -6.58 11.98 -15.01
CA GLY A 37 -7.91 12.36 -14.62
C GLY A 37 -8.64 11.38 -13.75
N ARG A 38 -7.99 10.30 -13.34
CA ARG A 38 -8.65 9.34 -12.48
C ARG A 38 -8.53 9.76 -11.04
N GLU A 39 -9.29 9.08 -10.20
CA GLU A 39 -9.24 9.40 -8.80
C GLU A 39 -7.90 9.11 -8.21
N PRO A 40 -7.45 9.87 -7.24
CA PRO A 40 -6.14 9.61 -6.66
C PRO A 40 -6.10 8.28 -5.94
N LYS A 41 -5.02 7.55 -6.15
CA LYS A 41 -4.78 6.30 -5.49
C LYS A 41 -3.41 6.33 -4.86
N LEU A 42 -3.18 5.42 -3.93
CA LEU A 42 -1.89 5.34 -3.29
C LEU A 42 -0.83 5.03 -4.33
N ASP A 43 0.26 5.77 -4.27
CA ASP A 43 1.33 5.62 -5.25
C ASP A 43 2.65 5.69 -4.52
N LEU A 44 3.41 4.62 -4.59
CA LEU A 44 4.73 4.58 -3.99
C LEU A 44 5.71 4.65 -5.13
N ARG A 45 6.45 5.75 -5.21
CA ARG A 45 7.24 6.01 -6.41
C ARG A 45 8.49 6.76 -6.08
N LYS A 46 9.50 6.53 -6.90
CA LYS A 46 10.72 7.27 -6.79
C LYS A 46 10.59 8.55 -7.57
N TRP A 47 11.15 9.60 -7.03
CA TRP A 47 11.14 10.91 -7.67
C TRP A 47 12.56 11.42 -7.71
N SER A 48 12.92 12.08 -8.77
CA SER A 48 14.23 12.67 -8.86
C SER A 48 14.08 14.17 -9.01
N TYR A 49 15.07 14.89 -8.54
CA TYR A 49 15.06 16.33 -8.61
C TYR A 49 16.21 16.77 -9.47
N GLN A 50 15.91 17.47 -10.54
CA GLN A 50 16.94 17.97 -11.40
C GLN A 50 16.57 19.36 -11.80
N ASP A 51 17.52 20.27 -11.64
CA ASP A 51 17.32 21.66 -12.05
C ASP A 51 16.06 22.22 -11.41
N GLY A 52 15.82 21.89 -10.17
CA GLY A 52 14.67 22.41 -9.49
C GLY A 52 13.37 21.77 -9.88
N GLN A 53 13.41 20.73 -10.67
CA GLN A 53 12.19 20.10 -11.09
C GLN A 53 12.11 18.68 -10.60
N GLU A 54 10.91 18.30 -10.21
CA GLU A 54 10.68 16.95 -9.74
C GLU A 54 10.22 16.09 -10.89
N ARG A 55 10.78 14.90 -11.01
CA ARG A 55 10.44 14.00 -12.06
C ARG A 55 10.02 12.69 -11.52
N ALA A 56 8.89 12.16 -12.00
CA ALA A 56 8.41 10.86 -11.57
C ALA A 56 9.26 9.75 -12.20
N MET A 57 9.65 8.80 -11.37
CA MET A 57 10.42 7.67 -11.84
C MET A 57 9.59 6.43 -11.64
N LYS A 58 10.22 5.30 -11.43
CA LYS A 58 9.50 4.05 -11.31
C LYS A 58 8.71 4.00 -10.02
N GLY A 59 7.58 3.38 -10.07
CA GLY A 59 6.76 3.24 -8.90
C GLY A 59 5.61 2.30 -9.11
N VAL A 60 4.76 2.19 -8.12
CA VAL A 60 3.63 1.30 -8.19
C VAL A 60 2.43 2.01 -7.58
N THR A 61 1.30 1.87 -8.24
CA THR A 61 0.05 2.39 -7.76
C THR A 61 -0.72 1.22 -7.17
N MET A 62 -1.33 1.40 -6.02
CA MET A 62 -2.03 0.28 -5.42
C MET A 62 -3.38 0.72 -4.91
N SER A 63 -4.29 -0.24 -4.82
CA SER A 63 -5.60 0.03 -4.29
C SER A 63 -5.52 0.07 -2.78
N ASP A 64 -6.60 0.51 -2.14
CA ASP A 64 -6.63 0.50 -0.71
C ASP A 64 -6.57 -0.91 -0.18
N GLU A 65 -7.21 -1.85 -0.86
CA GLU A 65 -7.15 -3.23 -0.45
C GLU A 65 -5.73 -3.76 -0.54
N GLY A 66 -5.03 -3.36 -1.60
CA GLY A 66 -3.64 -3.79 -1.73
C GLY A 66 -2.77 -3.20 -0.63
N ALA A 67 -3.04 -1.96 -0.26
CA ALA A 67 -2.29 -1.34 0.81
C ALA A 67 -2.57 -2.02 2.15
N ASP A 68 -3.83 -2.41 2.37
CA ASP A 68 -4.16 -3.11 3.60
C ASP A 68 -3.41 -4.43 3.69
N GLU A 69 -3.39 -5.15 2.58
CA GLU A 69 -2.70 -6.43 2.58
C GLU A 69 -1.20 -6.23 2.78
N LEU A 70 -0.64 -5.25 2.10
CA LEU A 70 0.79 -4.98 2.25
C LEU A 70 1.13 -4.62 3.68
N THR A 71 0.29 -3.82 4.32
CA THR A 71 0.54 -3.43 5.69
C THR A 71 0.56 -4.66 6.60
N GLY A 72 -0.42 -5.53 6.44
CA GLY A 72 -0.48 -6.71 7.26
C GLY A 72 0.72 -7.60 7.08
N VAL A 73 1.10 -7.83 5.83
CA VAL A 73 2.24 -8.69 5.56
C VAL A 73 3.51 -8.09 6.15
N LEU A 74 3.71 -6.81 5.99
CA LEU A 74 4.94 -6.20 6.49
C LEU A 74 5.02 -6.30 8.01
N VAL A 75 3.92 -6.03 8.69
CA VAL A 75 3.93 -6.11 10.13
C VAL A 75 4.13 -7.56 10.59
N GLU A 76 3.46 -8.49 9.92
CA GLU A 76 3.62 -9.89 10.28
C GLU A 76 5.03 -10.38 10.07
N GLN A 77 5.73 -9.80 9.12
CA GLN A 77 7.08 -10.21 8.83
C GLN A 77 8.11 -9.45 9.68
N GLY A 78 7.65 -8.66 10.62
CA GLY A 78 8.56 -8.00 11.54
C GLY A 78 8.99 -6.60 11.15
N TYR A 79 8.41 -6.04 10.13
CA TYR A 79 8.78 -4.70 9.73
C TYR A 79 7.99 -3.66 10.51
N GLY A 80 8.55 -2.48 10.62
CA GLY A 80 7.91 -1.39 11.30
C GLY A 80 8.38 -1.30 12.73
N ASN A 81 8.19 -0.16 13.32
CA ASN A 81 8.55 0.06 14.71
C ASN A 81 7.34 -0.29 15.56
N THR A 82 7.49 -1.24 16.46
CA THR A 82 6.38 -1.74 17.23
C THR A 82 5.67 -0.65 18.02
N LYS A 83 6.44 0.22 18.65
CA LYS A 83 5.84 1.25 19.45
C LYS A 83 5.04 2.23 18.60
N ARG A 84 5.60 2.60 17.46
CA ARG A 84 4.93 3.51 16.57
C ARG A 84 3.64 2.89 16.03
N ILE A 85 3.70 1.61 15.67
CA ILE A 85 2.52 0.93 15.14
C ILE A 85 1.46 0.83 16.21
N ALA A 86 1.84 0.45 17.42
CA ALA A 86 0.88 0.31 18.49
C ALA A 86 0.20 1.63 18.81
N LYS A 87 0.98 2.70 18.80
CA LYS A 87 0.40 3.98 19.09
C LYS A 87 -0.56 4.42 17.99
N ALA A 88 -0.17 4.22 16.74
CA ALA A 88 -1.03 4.59 15.64
C ALA A 88 -2.32 3.79 15.64
N LEU A 89 -2.24 2.50 15.94
CA LEU A 89 -3.43 1.68 15.98
C LEU A 89 -4.36 2.10 17.10
N SER A 90 -3.81 2.50 18.23
CA SER A 90 -4.64 2.86 19.36
C SER A 90 -5.49 4.09 19.09
N MET A 91 -5.13 4.84 18.06
CA MET A 91 -5.88 6.03 17.74
C MET A 91 -6.96 5.80 16.70
N ARG A 92 -7.10 4.57 16.23
CA ARG A 92 -8.11 4.27 15.23
C ARG A 92 -9.45 4.02 15.90
N ASP A 93 -10.52 4.39 15.21
CA ASP A 93 -11.85 4.14 15.71
C ASP A 93 -12.06 2.65 15.83
N GLY A 94 -12.69 2.25 16.90
CA GLY A 94 -12.97 0.84 17.09
C GLY A 94 -11.82 0.03 17.62
N TYR A 95 -10.69 0.69 17.92
CA TYR A 95 -9.52 -0.06 18.37
C TYR A 95 -9.83 -0.86 19.63
N ASP A 96 -10.50 -0.23 20.62
CA ASP A 96 -10.75 -0.93 21.86
C ASP A 96 -11.65 -2.13 21.64
N TYR A 97 -12.64 -2.00 20.79
CA TYR A 97 -13.52 -3.12 20.53
C TYR A 97 -12.74 -4.25 19.87
N ILE A 98 -11.92 -3.91 18.90
CA ILE A 98 -11.17 -4.94 18.20
C ILE A 98 -10.21 -5.64 19.14
N MET A 99 -9.57 -4.89 20.03
CA MET A 99 -8.62 -5.53 20.91
C MET A 99 -9.29 -6.47 21.89
N LYS A 100 -10.52 -6.16 22.30
CA LYS A 100 -11.23 -7.05 23.18
C LYS A 100 -11.66 -8.31 22.47
N HIS A 101 -11.83 -8.27 21.18
CA HIS A 101 -12.29 -9.41 20.41
C HIS A 101 -11.25 -9.89 19.42
N ILE A 102 -9.98 -9.69 19.77
CA ILE A 102 -8.92 -9.92 18.80
C ILE A 102 -8.85 -11.37 18.37
N ASP A 103 -9.25 -12.27 19.21
CA ASP A 103 -9.15 -13.68 18.85
C ASP A 103 -10.40 -14.20 18.16
N GLU A 104 -11.38 -13.36 17.91
CA GLU A 104 -12.58 -13.81 17.24
C GLU A 104 -12.47 -13.58 15.76
N PRO A 105 -13.08 -14.38 14.96
CA PRO A 105 -12.99 -14.15 13.52
C PRO A 105 -13.75 -12.89 13.15
N ASP A 106 -13.30 -12.24 12.09
CA ASP A 106 -13.96 -11.07 11.61
C ASP A 106 -15.31 -11.44 11.10
N GLU A 107 -16.30 -10.58 11.36
CA GLU A 107 -17.58 -10.87 10.86
C GLU A 107 -17.60 -10.88 9.39
N ASP A 108 -16.80 -10.09 8.78
CA ASP A 108 -16.76 -10.09 7.35
C ASP A 108 -16.23 -11.34 6.81
N SER A 109 -15.42 -12.02 7.54
CA SER A 109 -14.78 -13.17 6.97
C SER A 109 -15.68 -14.33 7.00
N ASN A 110 -16.81 -14.20 7.54
CA ASN A 110 -17.63 -15.33 7.58
C ASN A 110 -18.18 -15.58 6.26
N ASP A 111 -17.88 -14.81 5.32
CA ASP A 111 -18.37 -15.05 4.09
C ASP A 111 -18.07 -16.34 3.64
N ASP A 112 -18.86 -16.90 3.00
CA ASP A 112 -18.64 -18.19 2.61
C ASP A 112 -17.69 -18.28 1.62
N GLU A 113 -17.22 -17.27 1.17
CA GLU A 113 -16.22 -17.44 0.28
C GLU A 113 -15.25 -18.27 0.82
N SER A 114 -15.20 -18.38 2.04
CA SER A 114 -14.19 -19.24 2.56
C SER A 114 -14.26 -20.56 1.91
N GLU A 115 -15.36 -20.97 1.46
CA GLU A 115 -15.33 -22.22 0.95
C GLU A 115 -14.75 -22.25 -0.35
N GLU A 116 -14.91 -21.29 -1.12
CA GLU A 116 -14.25 -21.34 -2.31
C GLU A 116 -12.89 -20.91 -2.20
N TYR A 117 -12.47 -20.32 -1.15
CA TYR A 117 -11.14 -19.84 -1.04
C TYR A 117 -10.21 -20.97 -0.97
N TYR A 118 -9.30 -21.07 -1.88
CA TYR A 118 -8.32 -22.09 -1.74
C TYR A 118 -7.19 -21.50 -0.96
N ASP A 119 -6.55 -22.32 -0.18
CA ASP A 119 -5.52 -21.87 0.75
C ASP A 119 -4.21 -21.81 0.03
N PRO A 120 -3.64 -20.68 -0.18
CA PRO A 120 -2.37 -20.61 -0.89
C PRO A 120 -1.27 -21.34 -0.17
N SER A 121 -1.37 -21.46 1.13
CA SER A 121 -0.30 -22.14 1.82
C SER A 121 -0.34 -23.61 1.48
N GLU A 122 -1.46 -24.15 1.16
CA GLU A 122 -1.45 -25.50 0.74
C GLU A 122 -0.74 -25.64 -0.56
N LEU A 123 -0.95 -24.73 -1.47
CA LEU A 123 -0.25 -24.78 -2.68
C LEU A 123 1.21 -24.62 -2.45
N LEU A 124 1.61 -23.69 -1.61
CA LEU A 124 3.02 -23.51 -1.37
C LEU A 124 3.61 -24.68 -0.67
N GLY A 125 2.86 -25.28 0.21
CA GLY A 125 3.38 -26.45 0.87
C GLY A 125 3.66 -27.54 -0.10
N ALA A 126 2.77 -27.75 -1.02
CA ALA A 126 2.99 -28.79 -1.98
C ALA A 126 4.20 -28.49 -2.79
N ILE A 127 4.40 -27.25 -3.16
CA ILE A 127 5.56 -26.93 -3.92
C ILE A 127 6.79 -27.09 -3.10
N CYS A 128 6.75 -26.65 -1.88
CA CYS A 128 7.96 -26.73 -1.09
C CYS A 128 8.33 -28.12 -0.75
N GLU A 129 7.41 -29.02 -0.80
CA GLU A 129 7.76 -30.31 -0.45
C GLU A 129 8.58 -30.94 -1.45
N GLU A 130 8.65 -30.44 -2.65
CA GLU A 130 9.49 -31.03 -3.55
C GLU A 130 10.74 -30.66 -3.40
#